data_3fb8f4a23b4fd30bafc4957324a1776e
#
_entry.id   3fb8f4a23b4fd30bafc4957324a1776e
#
_cell.length_a   1.000
_cell.length_b   1.000
_cell.length_c   1.000
_cell.angle_alpha   90.00
_cell.angle_beta   90.00
_cell.angle_gamma   90.00
#
_symmetry.space_group_name_H-M   'P 1'
#
loop_
_entity.id
_entity.type
_entity.pdbx_description
1 polymer ?
#
loop_
_entity_poly.entity_id
_entity_poly.type
_entity_poly.pdbx_seq_one_letter_code
_entity_poly.pdbx_strand_id
1 'polypeptide(L)'
;MQADVLRGSLQAYNAAARGEAPDAFGKSVGSRQVLEQGPFYACDISVGNPVLPLGALTVGGLKVNEDTGALLDGNGQSIAGLYAAGRTAIGIPSHLYISGLSLADCVFSGRRAGQAVANNTELAQANDLARAY
;
A
#
# COMPACT_ATOMS: atom_id res chain seq x y z
N MET A 1 -24.66 2.36 14.90
CA MET A 1 -24.18 0.99 15.29
C MET A 1 -25.15 0.46 16.34
N GLN A 2 -25.57 -0.81 16.22
CA GLN A 2 -26.49 -1.44 17.18
C GLN A 2 -25.67 -1.93 18.39
N ALA A 3 -26.09 -1.58 19.60
CA ALA A 3 -25.33 -1.85 20.83
C ALA A 3 -25.15 -3.34 21.10
N ASP A 4 -26.14 -4.16 20.76
CA ASP A 4 -26.06 -5.63 20.99
C ASP A 4 -25.11 -6.30 20.02
N VAL A 5 -25.03 -5.83 18.77
CA VAL A 5 -24.06 -6.32 17.80
C VAL A 5 -22.64 -5.99 18.25
N LEU A 6 -22.41 -4.76 18.73
CA LEU A 6 -21.10 -4.37 19.27
C LEU A 6 -20.71 -5.22 20.46
N ARG A 7 -21.62 -5.43 21.42
CA ARG A 7 -21.40 -6.25 22.61
C ARG A 7 -21.04 -7.69 22.22
N GLY A 8 -21.81 -8.29 21.32
CA GLY A 8 -21.53 -9.63 20.81
C GLY A 8 -20.16 -9.75 20.13
N SER A 9 -19.78 -8.76 19.31
CA SER A 9 -18.48 -8.72 18.65
C SER A 9 -17.32 -8.60 19.64
N LEU A 10 -17.46 -7.76 20.67
CA LEU A 10 -16.44 -7.62 21.71
C LEU A 10 -16.30 -8.89 22.56
N GLN A 11 -17.41 -9.56 22.90
CA GLN A 11 -17.39 -10.83 23.63
C GLN A 11 -16.68 -11.92 22.82
N ALA A 12 -17.01 -12.06 21.53
CA ALA A 12 -16.38 -13.02 20.64
C ALA A 12 -14.87 -12.74 20.48
N TYR A 13 -14.51 -11.47 20.29
CA TYR A 13 -13.10 -11.07 20.19
C TYR A 13 -12.33 -11.35 21.49
N ASN A 14 -12.88 -11.02 22.64
CA ASN A 14 -12.23 -11.26 23.95
C ASN A 14 -12.08 -12.75 24.23
N ALA A 15 -13.07 -13.58 23.91
CA ALA A 15 -12.94 -15.04 24.00
C ALA A 15 -11.80 -15.56 23.13
N ALA A 16 -11.70 -15.07 21.89
CA ALA A 16 -10.60 -15.42 20.99
C ALA A 16 -9.24 -14.90 21.51
N ALA A 17 -9.20 -13.71 22.10
CA ALA A 17 -7.98 -13.14 22.67
C ALA A 17 -7.47 -13.91 23.89
N ARG A 18 -8.37 -14.52 24.68
CA ARG A 18 -8.02 -15.42 25.78
C ARG A 18 -7.69 -16.84 25.33
N GLY A 19 -7.88 -17.15 24.04
CA GLY A 19 -7.67 -18.51 23.52
C GLY A 19 -8.84 -19.48 23.79
N GLU A 20 -9.98 -18.98 24.22
CA GLU A 20 -11.20 -19.75 24.53
C GLU A 20 -12.00 -20.09 23.25
N ALA A 21 -11.77 -19.38 22.17
CA ALA A 21 -12.42 -19.57 20.88
C ALA A 21 -11.47 -19.22 19.71
N PRO A 22 -11.70 -19.73 18.49
CA PRO A 22 -10.97 -19.29 17.30
C PRO A 22 -11.34 -17.84 16.98
N ASP A 23 -10.36 -17.08 16.45
CA ASP A 23 -10.61 -15.73 15.95
C ASP A 23 -11.32 -15.80 14.59
N ALA A 24 -12.39 -15.02 14.42
CA ALA A 24 -13.21 -15.03 13.21
C ALA A 24 -12.45 -14.59 11.94
N PHE A 25 -11.35 -13.83 12.09
CA PHE A 25 -10.54 -13.29 11.01
C PHE A 25 -9.13 -13.90 10.96
N GLY A 26 -8.85 -14.92 11.76
CA GLY A 26 -7.56 -15.60 11.78
C GLY A 26 -6.40 -14.77 12.34
N LYS A 27 -6.69 -13.72 13.13
CA LYS A 27 -5.64 -12.91 13.77
C LYS A 27 -4.77 -13.78 14.68
N SER A 28 -3.45 -13.64 14.60
CA SER A 28 -2.52 -14.44 15.40
C SER A 28 -2.66 -14.18 16.90
N VAL A 29 -2.47 -15.20 17.74
CA VAL A 29 -2.63 -15.10 19.21
C VAL A 29 -1.75 -13.99 19.80
N GLY A 30 -0.50 -13.91 19.38
CA GLY A 30 0.45 -12.91 19.90
C GLY A 30 0.12 -11.46 19.57
N SER A 31 -0.83 -11.21 18.65
CA SER A 31 -1.29 -9.86 18.29
C SER A 31 -2.69 -9.53 18.83
N ARG A 32 -3.25 -10.38 19.69
CA ARG A 32 -4.55 -10.15 20.33
C ARG A 32 -4.35 -9.66 21.76
N GLN A 33 -5.11 -8.64 22.13
CA GLN A 33 -5.21 -8.14 23.50
C GLN A 33 -6.67 -8.05 23.88
N VAL A 34 -7.01 -8.47 25.10
CA VAL A 34 -8.38 -8.36 25.62
C VAL A 34 -8.78 -6.89 25.79
N LEU A 35 -10.02 -6.56 25.46
CA LEU A 35 -10.62 -5.26 25.59
C LEU A 35 -11.65 -5.30 26.73
N GLU A 36 -11.18 -5.27 27.99
CA GLU A 36 -12.01 -5.40 29.19
C GLU A 36 -11.97 -4.20 30.12
N GLN A 37 -10.87 -3.46 30.11
CA GLN A 37 -10.70 -2.28 30.96
C GLN A 37 -10.72 -1.02 30.11
N GLY A 38 -11.75 -0.18 30.33
CA GLY A 38 -11.89 1.14 29.67
C GLY A 38 -11.11 2.25 30.38
N PRO A 39 -11.20 3.47 29.87
CA PRO A 39 -12.17 3.88 28.85
C PRO A 39 -11.81 3.44 27.43
N PHE A 40 -12.82 3.08 26.61
CA PHE A 40 -12.66 2.81 25.19
C PHE A 40 -13.25 3.95 24.36
N TYR A 41 -12.65 4.23 23.22
CA TYR A 41 -13.08 5.28 22.31
C TYR A 41 -13.45 4.64 20.96
N ALA A 42 -14.62 5.02 20.44
CA ALA A 42 -15.03 4.66 19.09
C ALA A 42 -14.67 5.81 18.14
N CYS A 43 -13.87 5.53 17.12
CA CYS A 43 -13.55 6.49 16.08
C CYS A 43 -14.37 6.17 14.83
N ASP A 44 -15.08 7.16 14.29
CA ASP A 44 -15.70 7.04 12.98
C ASP A 44 -14.65 7.20 11.90
N ILE A 45 -14.33 6.11 11.19
CA ILE A 45 -13.40 6.08 10.08
C ILE A 45 -14.09 5.80 8.74
N SER A 46 -15.39 6.15 8.64
CA SER A 46 -16.11 6.01 7.38
C SER A 46 -15.54 6.92 6.29
N VAL A 47 -15.68 6.50 5.04
CA VAL A 47 -15.17 7.24 3.87
C VAL A 47 -15.73 8.66 3.79
N GLY A 48 -16.96 8.86 4.25
CA GLY A 48 -17.64 10.16 4.25
C GLY A 48 -17.42 11.02 5.49
N ASN A 49 -16.55 10.62 6.43
CA ASN A 49 -16.31 11.39 7.64
C ASN A 49 -15.60 12.72 7.30
N PRO A 50 -16.21 13.89 7.65
CA PRO A 50 -15.63 15.19 7.30
C PRO A 50 -14.40 15.56 8.15
N VAL A 51 -14.22 14.92 9.31
CA VAL A 51 -13.13 15.24 10.26
C VAL A 51 -11.93 14.32 10.05
N LEU A 52 -12.20 13.03 9.83
CA LEU A 52 -11.17 12.01 9.62
C LEU A 52 -11.56 11.12 8.44
N PRO A 53 -11.47 11.63 7.20
CA PRO A 53 -11.82 10.83 6.04
C PRO A 53 -10.82 9.67 5.87
N LEU A 54 -11.33 8.45 5.80
CA LEU A 54 -10.51 7.30 5.47
C LEU A 54 -10.22 7.28 3.97
N GLY A 55 -8.99 7.61 3.58
CA GLY A 55 -8.54 7.45 2.21
C GLY A 55 -8.46 5.97 1.82
N ALA A 56 -9.03 5.62 0.67
CA ALA A 56 -8.82 4.30 0.10
C ALA A 56 -7.37 4.17 -0.39
N LEU A 57 -6.66 3.14 0.09
CA LEU A 57 -5.31 2.82 -0.34
C LEU A 57 -5.36 1.56 -1.20
N THR A 58 -5.03 1.70 -2.47
CA THR A 58 -4.83 0.54 -3.33
C THR A 58 -3.38 0.06 -3.22
N VAL A 59 -3.17 -1.23 -3.21
CA VAL A 59 -1.83 -1.83 -3.27
C VAL A 59 -1.45 -2.23 -4.70
N GLY A 60 -2.36 -2.06 -5.66
CA GLY A 60 -2.12 -2.22 -7.10
C GLY A 60 -1.59 -0.94 -7.75
N GLY A 61 -1.16 -1.06 -9.00
CA GLY A 61 -0.63 0.06 -9.78
C GLY A 61 -0.17 -0.39 -11.16
N LEU A 62 0.59 0.47 -11.82
CA LEU A 62 1.21 0.18 -13.11
C LEU A 62 2.30 -0.88 -12.95
N LYS A 63 2.33 -1.86 -13.85
CA LYS A 63 3.42 -2.84 -13.90
C LYS A 63 4.69 -2.18 -14.39
N VAL A 64 5.78 -2.41 -13.68
CA VAL A 64 7.10 -1.86 -13.99
C VAL A 64 8.15 -2.95 -14.01
N ASN A 65 9.21 -2.71 -14.74
CA ASN A 65 10.41 -3.52 -14.67
C ASN A 65 11.07 -3.36 -13.29
N GLU A 66 11.40 -4.46 -12.64
CA GLU A 66 11.88 -4.49 -11.26
C GLU A 66 13.24 -3.81 -11.07
N ASP A 67 14.08 -3.78 -12.09
CA ASP A 67 15.43 -3.21 -12.01
C ASP A 67 15.45 -1.71 -12.35
N THR A 68 14.56 -1.25 -13.23
CA THR A 68 14.62 0.09 -13.80
C THR A 68 13.44 0.98 -13.45
N GLY A 69 12.30 0.42 -13.08
CA GLY A 69 11.05 1.18 -12.92
C GLY A 69 10.39 1.58 -14.24
N ALA A 70 10.91 1.10 -15.40
CA ALA A 70 10.29 1.34 -16.70
C ALA A 70 8.91 0.66 -16.77
N LEU A 71 7.93 1.34 -17.35
CA LEU A 71 6.58 0.83 -17.53
C LEU A 71 6.61 -0.39 -18.48
N LEU A 72 5.81 -1.39 -18.14
CA LEU A 72 5.63 -2.58 -19.00
C LEU A 72 4.29 -2.52 -19.73
N ASP A 73 4.33 -2.86 -21.01
CA ASP A 73 3.12 -3.04 -21.84
C ASP A 73 2.40 -4.36 -21.52
N GLY A 74 1.33 -4.67 -22.26
CA GLY A 74 0.55 -5.91 -22.12
C GLY A 74 1.35 -7.19 -22.42
N ASN A 75 2.48 -7.09 -23.11
CA ASN A 75 3.37 -8.20 -23.48
C ASN A 75 4.56 -8.32 -22.51
N GLY A 76 4.66 -7.43 -21.51
CA GLY A 76 5.76 -7.39 -20.56
C GLY A 76 7.03 -6.71 -21.09
N GLN A 77 6.93 -5.95 -22.18
CA GLN A 77 8.05 -5.18 -22.72
C GLN A 77 8.05 -3.76 -22.16
N SER A 78 9.24 -3.19 -21.93
CA SER A 78 9.37 -1.83 -21.43
C SER A 78 8.93 -0.82 -22.47
N ILE A 79 8.09 0.15 -22.07
CA ILE A 79 7.68 1.27 -22.90
C ILE A 79 8.76 2.34 -22.78
N ALA A 80 9.40 2.66 -23.89
CA ALA A 80 10.52 3.62 -23.92
C ALA A 80 10.09 5.00 -23.37
N GLY A 81 10.91 5.56 -22.50
CA GLY A 81 10.70 6.88 -21.90
C GLY A 81 9.63 6.96 -20.81
N LEU A 82 8.90 5.88 -20.50
CA LEU A 82 7.89 5.86 -19.44
C LEU A 82 8.40 5.09 -18.20
N TYR A 83 8.27 5.76 -17.05
CA TYR A 83 8.68 5.20 -15.76
C TYR A 83 7.58 5.45 -14.73
N ALA A 84 7.44 4.57 -13.76
CA ALA A 84 6.56 4.77 -12.62
C ALA A 84 7.23 4.30 -11.33
N ALA A 85 6.88 4.97 -10.23
CA ALA A 85 7.44 4.71 -8.92
C ALA A 85 6.41 4.97 -7.80
N GLY A 86 6.71 4.49 -6.61
CA GLY A 86 5.88 4.67 -5.42
C GLY A 86 4.48 4.13 -5.62
N ARG A 87 3.50 4.85 -5.13
CA ARG A 87 2.10 4.40 -5.12
C ARG A 87 1.44 4.31 -6.51
N THR A 88 2.05 4.87 -7.55
CA THR A 88 1.58 4.74 -8.94
C THR A 88 1.98 3.42 -9.56
N ALA A 89 3.08 2.82 -9.09
CA ALA A 89 3.56 1.53 -9.56
C ALA A 89 3.12 0.38 -8.64
N ILE A 90 3.13 -0.85 -9.17
CA ILE A 90 3.12 -2.05 -8.33
C ILE A 90 4.47 -2.12 -7.63
N GLY A 91 4.48 -1.90 -6.32
CA GLY A 91 5.69 -1.87 -5.50
C GLY A 91 5.78 -3.05 -4.52
N ILE A 92 6.74 -2.94 -3.61
CA ILE A 92 6.99 -3.92 -2.54
C ILE A 92 5.71 -4.26 -1.74
N PRO A 93 4.82 -3.28 -1.39
CA PRO A 93 3.61 -3.58 -0.60
C PRO A 93 2.43 -4.10 -1.44
N SER A 94 2.65 -4.63 -2.65
CA SER A 94 1.58 -5.01 -3.58
C SER A 94 0.69 -6.18 -3.10
N HIS A 95 1.17 -7.01 -2.20
CA HIS A 95 0.41 -8.14 -1.64
C HIS A 95 -0.20 -7.85 -0.28
N LEU A 96 0.39 -6.95 0.49
CA LEU A 96 -0.05 -6.64 1.84
C LEU A 96 0.34 -5.21 2.21
N TYR A 97 -0.62 -4.45 2.74
CA TYR A 97 -0.30 -3.14 3.30
C TYR A 97 0.48 -3.28 4.62
N ILE A 98 1.64 -2.64 4.68
CA ILE A 98 2.47 -2.54 5.88
C ILE A 98 2.69 -1.06 6.17
N SER A 99 2.32 -0.62 7.37
CA SER A 99 2.47 0.79 7.77
C SER A 99 3.93 1.23 7.72
N GLY A 100 4.16 2.38 7.09
CA GLY A 100 5.51 2.94 6.87
C GLY A 100 6.19 2.44 5.61
N LEU A 101 5.87 1.24 5.11
CA LEU A 101 6.51 0.68 3.92
C LEU A 101 6.22 1.49 2.66
N SER A 102 5.04 2.14 2.58
CA SER A 102 4.70 3.00 1.43
C SER A 102 5.68 4.14 1.22
N LEU A 103 6.16 4.79 2.30
CA LEU A 103 7.14 5.88 2.18
C LEU A 103 8.52 5.34 1.78
N ALA A 104 8.92 4.21 2.34
CA ALA A 104 10.19 3.55 1.98
C ALA A 104 10.17 3.12 0.51
N ASP A 105 9.06 2.55 0.03
CA ASP A 105 8.89 2.19 -1.38
C ASP A 105 8.92 3.42 -2.30
N CYS A 106 8.29 4.52 -1.93
CA CYS A 106 8.36 5.77 -2.72
C CYS A 106 9.80 6.26 -2.89
N VAL A 107 10.62 6.22 -1.83
CA VAL A 107 12.02 6.64 -1.89
C VAL A 107 12.86 5.66 -2.70
N PHE A 108 12.71 4.36 -2.44
CA PHE A 108 13.46 3.31 -3.12
C PHE A 108 13.17 3.27 -4.62
N SER A 109 11.89 3.14 -4.98
CA SER A 109 11.46 3.03 -6.38
C SER A 109 11.68 4.32 -7.16
N GLY A 110 11.51 5.49 -6.51
CA GLY A 110 11.80 6.78 -7.12
C GLY A 110 13.28 6.95 -7.44
N ARG A 111 14.19 6.56 -6.54
CA ARG A 111 15.63 6.57 -6.81
C ARG A 111 16.02 5.62 -7.93
N ARG A 112 15.48 4.41 -7.92
CA ARG A 112 15.70 3.40 -8.97
C ARG A 112 15.30 3.93 -10.34
N ALA A 113 14.07 4.45 -10.47
CA ALA A 113 13.58 5.03 -11.72
C ALA A 113 14.42 6.25 -12.17
N GLY A 114 14.78 7.14 -11.24
CA GLY A 114 15.63 8.29 -11.54
C GLY A 114 17.02 7.90 -12.03
N GLN A 115 17.65 6.89 -11.42
CA GLN A 115 18.95 6.36 -11.87
C GLN A 115 18.84 5.72 -13.27
N ALA A 116 17.78 4.96 -13.53
CA ALA A 116 17.55 4.34 -14.82
C ALA A 116 17.36 5.40 -15.94
N VAL A 117 16.61 6.47 -15.64
CA VAL A 117 16.45 7.60 -16.58
C VAL A 117 17.80 8.28 -16.86
N ALA A 118 18.58 8.55 -15.83
CA ALA A 118 19.88 9.22 -15.97
C ALA A 118 20.89 8.39 -16.79
N ASN A 119 20.82 7.06 -16.66
CA ASN A 119 21.71 6.13 -17.37
C ASN A 119 21.20 5.75 -18.78
N ASN A 120 19.99 6.17 -19.15
CA ASN A 120 19.40 5.80 -20.43
C ASN A 120 19.95 6.68 -21.56
N THR A 121 21.00 6.17 -22.22
CA THR A 121 21.68 6.85 -23.33
C THR A 121 20.79 7.06 -24.56
N GLU A 122 19.71 6.27 -24.74
CA GLU A 122 18.75 6.46 -25.83
C GLU A 122 17.92 7.74 -25.66
N LEU A 123 17.55 8.07 -24.41
CA LEU A 123 16.88 9.35 -24.10
C LEU A 123 17.81 10.55 -24.29
N ALA A 124 19.09 10.41 -24.01
CA ALA A 124 20.09 11.44 -24.26
C ALA A 124 20.20 11.72 -25.77
N GLN A 125 20.27 10.70 -26.59
CA GLN A 125 20.32 10.83 -28.06
C GLN A 125 19.04 11.44 -28.67
N ALA A 126 17.85 11.05 -28.16
CA ALA A 126 16.57 11.64 -28.58
C ALA A 126 16.49 13.14 -28.25
N ASN A 127 16.99 13.52 -27.06
CA ASN A 127 17.05 14.93 -26.63
C ASN A 127 18.05 15.76 -27.47
N ASP A 128 19.15 15.18 -27.90
CA ASP A 128 20.13 15.86 -28.76
C ASP A 128 19.56 16.09 -30.17
N LEU A 129 18.80 15.13 -30.70
CA LEU A 129 18.09 15.30 -31.97
C LEU A 129 16.99 16.36 -31.87
N ALA A 130 16.23 16.44 -30.80
CA ALA A 130 15.17 17.43 -30.59
C ALA A 130 15.71 18.87 -30.38
N ARG A 131 16.96 19.03 -29.97
CA ARG A 131 17.65 20.33 -29.84
C ARG A 131 18.31 20.80 -31.13
N ALA A 132 18.43 19.92 -32.11
CA ALA A 132 19.05 20.22 -33.41
C ALA A 132 18.06 20.79 -34.44
N TYR A 133 16.77 20.87 -34.11
CA TYR A 133 15.68 21.48 -34.88
C TYR A 133 15.06 22.65 -34.11
#